data_4e037e6f57d9144657e49fee39200292
#
_entry.id   4e037e6f57d9144657e49fee39200292
#
_cell.length_a   1.000
_cell.length_b   1.000
_cell.length_c   1.000
_cell.angle_alpha   90.00
_cell.angle_beta   90.00
_cell.angle_gamma   90.00
#
_symmetry.space_group_name_H-M   'P 1'
#
loop_
_entity.id
_entity.type
_entity.pdbx_description
1 polymer ?
#
loop_
_entity_poly.entity_id
_entity_poly.type
_entity_poly.pdbx_seq_one_letter_code
_entity_poly.pdbx_strand_id
1 'polypeptide(L)'
;MQSNISKELEMKFPPIVLLKSDAKPENAKGPKNENGGCVMSFVAQTIAKRKTTYFGREHITCGGISVGFGWGSGLENEDMIDFQATFLSCGVESAPNREYYEKRLEQMPKHTREMFRHGERIYTDFETAKESIKNRPIYDEGQYVIFKGLENLEDGEIPESVIFTVNPIELTALIQINSSFRLKDSYILTPQASACQAIGCFTFKENESNNPKPVLGPIDFAGRSKMRHFIPNDYLILSMPWKLFLKLEELSENSVLQTDLWKKFKK
;
A
#
# COMPACT_ATOMS: atom_id res chain seq x y z
N MET A 1 13.88 16.01 -2.27
CA MET A 1 12.78 16.97 -2.07
C MET A 1 12.39 17.04 -0.60
N GLN A 2 12.09 18.23 -0.03
CA GLN A 2 11.54 18.36 1.32
C GLN A 2 10.05 18.69 1.24
N SER A 3 9.24 18.08 2.11
CA SER A 3 7.79 18.33 2.16
C SER A 3 7.45 19.37 3.21
N ASN A 4 6.78 20.46 2.79
CA ASN A 4 6.25 21.47 3.69
C ASN A 4 5.13 20.89 4.58
N ILE A 5 4.27 20.06 4.02
CA ILE A 5 3.23 19.35 4.77
C ILE A 5 3.84 18.53 5.91
N SER A 6 4.84 17.71 5.60
CA SER A 6 5.50 16.86 6.61
C SER A 6 6.16 17.67 7.73
N LYS A 7 6.76 18.80 7.37
CA LYS A 7 7.38 19.73 8.33
C LYS A 7 6.34 20.41 9.22
N GLU A 8 5.26 20.93 8.63
CA GLU A 8 4.19 21.61 9.38
C GLU A 8 3.42 20.64 10.29
N LEU A 9 3.28 19.39 9.90
CA LEU A 9 2.69 18.34 10.71
C LEU A 9 3.64 17.80 11.78
N GLU A 10 4.94 18.11 11.73
CA GLU A 10 5.99 17.57 12.63
C GLU A 10 5.95 16.02 12.66
N MET A 11 5.79 15.41 11.48
CA MET A 11 5.54 13.98 11.35
C MET A 11 6.64 13.14 11.98
N LYS A 12 6.26 12.23 12.86
CA LYS A 12 7.18 11.22 13.44
C LYS A 12 7.77 10.31 12.36
N PHE A 13 6.99 10.02 11.34
CA PHE A 13 7.38 9.23 10.19
C PHE A 13 7.31 10.09 8.93
N PRO A 14 8.43 10.72 8.52
CA PRO A 14 8.46 11.49 7.29
C PRO A 14 8.03 10.63 6.09
N PRO A 15 7.36 11.22 5.08
CA PRO A 15 6.81 10.46 3.97
C PRO A 15 7.89 9.72 3.17
N ILE A 16 7.49 8.62 2.55
CA ILE A 16 8.29 7.87 1.60
C ILE A 16 7.64 7.93 0.22
N VAL A 17 8.39 7.62 -0.82
CA VAL A 17 7.88 7.52 -2.19
C VAL A 17 7.91 6.07 -2.66
N LEU A 18 6.99 5.75 -3.57
CA LEU A 18 6.97 4.53 -4.35
C LEU A 18 7.34 4.89 -5.79
N LEU A 19 8.35 4.21 -6.33
CA LEU A 19 8.75 4.30 -7.73
C LEU A 19 8.65 2.93 -8.39
N LYS A 20 8.43 2.91 -9.70
CA LYS A 20 8.63 1.75 -10.57
C LYS A 20 9.94 1.88 -11.32
N SER A 21 10.58 0.77 -11.62
CA SER A 21 11.83 0.73 -12.39
C SER A 21 12.01 -0.61 -13.10
N ASP A 22 12.60 -0.60 -14.29
CA ASP A 22 13.04 -1.81 -14.98
C ASP A 22 14.44 -2.22 -14.54
N ALA A 23 15.21 -1.30 -13.99
CA ALA A 23 16.53 -1.57 -13.44
C ALA A 23 16.47 -1.83 -11.93
N LYS A 24 17.23 -2.82 -11.47
CA LYS A 24 17.39 -3.10 -10.04
C LYS A 24 18.10 -1.93 -9.38
N PRO A 25 17.52 -1.38 -8.28
CA PRO A 25 18.14 -0.24 -7.60
C PRO A 25 19.47 -0.64 -6.94
N GLU A 26 20.48 0.18 -7.15
CA GLU A 26 21.74 0.06 -6.43
C GLU A 26 21.58 0.50 -4.96
N ASN A 27 22.40 -0.06 -4.08
CA ASN A 27 22.43 0.30 -2.64
C ASN A 27 21.09 0.20 -1.89
N ALA A 28 20.11 -0.54 -2.43
CA ALA A 28 18.81 -0.77 -1.82
C ALA A 28 18.72 -2.16 -1.18
N LYS A 29 17.93 -2.28 -0.11
CA LYS A 29 17.68 -3.55 0.56
C LYS A 29 16.49 -4.26 -0.06
N GLY A 30 16.73 -5.39 -0.71
CA GLY A 30 15.69 -6.28 -1.21
C GLY A 30 15.51 -7.55 -0.37
N PRO A 31 14.63 -8.45 -0.81
CA PRO A 31 14.50 -9.79 -0.26
C PRO A 31 15.83 -10.55 -0.30
N LYS A 32 16.07 -11.38 0.73
CA LYS A 32 17.33 -12.15 0.83
C LYS A 32 17.37 -13.40 -0.06
N ASN A 33 16.21 -13.87 -0.45
CA ASN A 33 16.03 -15.08 -1.26
C ASN A 33 14.78 -14.92 -2.14
N GLU A 34 14.55 -15.86 -3.03
CA GLU A 34 13.37 -15.92 -3.92
C GLU A 34 12.04 -15.91 -3.14
N ASN A 35 12.04 -16.37 -1.90
CA ASN A 35 10.87 -16.36 -1.01
C ASN A 35 10.61 -14.98 -0.38
N GLY A 36 10.66 -13.92 -1.14
CA GLY A 36 10.59 -12.49 -0.80
C GLY A 36 9.83 -12.04 0.43
N GLY A 37 8.84 -12.78 0.88
CA GLY A 37 8.01 -12.42 2.02
C GLY A 37 6.96 -11.35 1.71
N CYS A 38 6.48 -10.65 2.72
CA CYS A 38 5.48 -9.59 2.55
C CYS A 38 6.15 -8.24 2.26
N VAL A 39 5.78 -7.59 1.18
CA VAL A 39 6.28 -6.26 0.79
C VAL A 39 6.07 -5.21 1.89
N MET A 40 4.99 -5.31 2.67
CA MET A 40 4.70 -4.36 3.75
C MET A 40 5.77 -4.34 4.84
N SER A 41 6.55 -5.42 4.98
CA SER A 41 7.73 -5.41 5.87
C SER A 41 8.85 -4.53 5.34
N PHE A 42 9.01 -4.41 4.03
CA PHE A 42 9.98 -3.53 3.38
C PHE A 42 9.53 -2.07 3.46
N VAL A 43 8.25 -1.82 3.16
CA VAL A 43 7.62 -0.51 3.33
C VAL A 43 7.83 0.01 4.75
N ALA A 44 7.49 -0.79 5.77
CA ALA A 44 7.66 -0.42 7.17
C ALA A 44 9.13 -0.18 7.56
N GLN A 45 10.08 -0.94 6.99
CA GLN A 45 11.50 -0.69 7.20
C GLN A 45 11.95 0.63 6.57
N THR A 46 11.47 0.97 5.37
CA THR A 46 11.77 2.27 4.74
C THR A 46 11.24 3.41 5.60
N ILE A 47 9.99 3.32 6.05
CA ILE A 47 9.35 4.31 6.92
C ILE A 47 10.18 4.53 8.20
N ALA A 48 10.47 3.45 8.93
CA ALA A 48 11.07 3.55 10.27
C ALA A 48 12.59 3.74 10.25
N LYS A 49 13.29 3.22 9.24
CA LYS A 49 14.76 3.20 9.19
C LYS A 49 15.35 4.11 8.13
N ARG A 50 14.51 4.75 7.32
CA ARG A 50 14.90 5.64 6.22
C ARG A 50 15.86 5.01 5.20
N LYS A 51 15.84 3.67 5.09
CA LYS A 51 16.64 2.92 4.11
C LYS A 51 15.82 2.65 2.88
N THR A 52 16.40 2.85 1.71
CA THR A 52 15.79 2.43 0.44
C THR A 52 15.60 0.91 0.44
N THR A 53 14.39 0.49 0.13
CA THR A 53 14.06 -0.93 -0.06
C THR A 53 13.43 -1.16 -1.42
N TYR A 54 13.48 -2.39 -1.93
CA TYR A 54 12.85 -2.74 -3.19
C TYR A 54 12.24 -4.14 -3.13
N PHE A 55 11.35 -4.40 -4.07
CA PHE A 55 10.77 -5.71 -4.33
C PHE A 55 10.64 -5.89 -5.84
N GLY A 56 11.10 -7.03 -6.37
CA GLY A 56 11.05 -7.33 -7.80
C GLY A 56 10.07 -8.47 -8.11
N ARG A 57 9.68 -8.58 -9.36
CA ARG A 57 8.79 -9.66 -9.86
C ARG A 57 9.34 -11.05 -9.58
N GLU A 58 10.66 -11.22 -9.56
CA GLU A 58 11.35 -12.47 -9.23
C GLU A 58 11.18 -12.90 -7.77
N HIS A 59 10.72 -12.01 -6.90
CA HIS A 59 10.54 -12.28 -5.47
C HIS A 59 9.09 -12.62 -5.10
N ILE A 60 8.20 -12.80 -6.08
CA ILE A 60 6.77 -13.01 -5.84
C ILE A 60 6.52 -14.41 -5.28
N THR A 61 6.21 -14.46 -4.00
CA THR A 61 5.72 -15.67 -3.31
C THR A 61 4.29 -15.54 -2.81
N CYS A 62 3.74 -14.34 -2.92
CA CYS A 62 2.38 -14.00 -2.53
C CYS A 62 1.63 -13.41 -3.73
N GLY A 63 0.58 -14.09 -4.20
CA GLY A 63 -0.27 -13.58 -5.29
C GLY A 63 -0.81 -12.17 -5.04
N GLY A 64 -1.00 -11.80 -3.75
CA GLY A 64 -1.40 -10.46 -3.35
C GLY A 64 -0.42 -9.35 -3.75
N ILE A 65 0.88 -9.65 -3.83
CA ILE A 65 1.90 -8.67 -4.27
C ILE A 65 1.76 -8.42 -5.77
N SER A 66 1.66 -9.48 -6.58
CA SER A 66 1.47 -9.36 -8.02
C SER A 66 0.26 -8.51 -8.35
N VAL A 67 -0.90 -8.88 -7.79
CA VAL A 67 -2.15 -8.11 -7.94
C VAL A 67 -2.00 -6.71 -7.34
N GLY A 68 -1.30 -6.59 -6.22
CA GLY A 68 -1.13 -5.33 -5.50
C GLY A 68 -0.39 -4.27 -6.29
N PHE A 69 0.63 -4.65 -7.05
CA PHE A 69 1.36 -3.71 -7.90
C PHE A 69 0.90 -3.70 -9.37
N GLY A 70 -0.24 -4.37 -9.64
CA GLY A 70 -0.84 -4.39 -10.95
C GLY A 70 -0.13 -5.28 -11.97
N TRP A 71 0.80 -6.13 -11.51
CA TRP A 71 1.47 -7.09 -12.38
C TRP A 71 0.52 -8.21 -12.76
N GLY A 72 0.26 -8.36 -14.08
CA GLY A 72 -0.80 -9.24 -14.62
C GLY A 72 -0.62 -10.72 -14.35
N SER A 73 0.60 -11.19 -14.10
CA SER A 73 0.92 -12.61 -13.90
C SER A 73 0.12 -13.31 -12.77
N GLY A 74 -0.38 -12.54 -11.80
CA GLY A 74 -1.24 -13.07 -10.74
C GLY A 74 -2.71 -13.20 -11.11
N LEU A 75 -3.14 -12.62 -12.24
CA LEU A 75 -4.53 -12.60 -12.71
C LEU A 75 -4.76 -13.50 -13.93
N GLU A 76 -3.70 -14.02 -14.54
CA GLU A 76 -3.78 -14.88 -15.73
C GLU A 76 -4.10 -16.35 -15.39
N ASN A 77 -3.94 -16.74 -14.13
CA ASN A 77 -4.12 -18.11 -13.67
C ASN A 77 -5.31 -18.20 -12.71
N GLU A 78 -6.40 -18.83 -13.17
CA GLU A 78 -7.62 -19.05 -12.38
C GLU A 78 -7.33 -19.75 -11.04
N ASP A 79 -6.41 -20.71 -11.01
CA ASP A 79 -6.04 -21.41 -9.77
C ASP A 79 -5.39 -20.50 -8.74
N MET A 80 -4.58 -19.53 -9.18
CA MET A 80 -4.00 -18.50 -8.31
C MET A 80 -5.06 -17.52 -7.81
N ILE A 81 -6.00 -17.13 -8.66
CA ILE A 81 -7.14 -16.28 -8.31
C ILE A 81 -7.99 -16.99 -7.24
N ASP A 82 -8.34 -18.25 -7.48
CA ASP A 82 -9.17 -19.04 -6.58
C ASP A 82 -8.48 -19.27 -5.23
N PHE A 83 -7.20 -19.57 -5.23
CA PHE A 83 -6.42 -19.71 -4.00
C PHE A 83 -6.34 -18.40 -3.21
N GLN A 84 -6.16 -17.27 -3.89
CA GLN A 84 -6.18 -15.97 -3.25
C GLN A 84 -7.58 -15.58 -2.75
N ALA A 85 -8.64 -15.88 -3.53
CA ALA A 85 -10.02 -15.66 -3.12
C ALA A 85 -10.36 -16.46 -1.85
N THR A 86 -9.91 -17.72 -1.80
CA THR A 86 -10.01 -18.57 -0.61
C THR A 86 -9.36 -17.92 0.61
N PHE A 87 -8.14 -17.39 0.46
CA PHE A 87 -7.43 -16.71 1.55
C PHE A 87 -8.16 -15.43 2.01
N LEU A 88 -8.62 -14.62 1.08
CA LEU A 88 -9.29 -13.36 1.39
C LEU A 88 -10.71 -13.52 1.96
N SER A 89 -11.29 -14.73 1.87
CA SER A 89 -12.65 -15.03 2.32
C SER A 89 -12.69 -16.13 3.40
N CYS A 90 -13.15 -17.30 3.01
CA CYS A 90 -13.53 -18.39 3.92
C CYS A 90 -12.37 -19.21 4.49
N GLY A 91 -11.19 -19.14 3.88
CA GLY A 91 -10.07 -20.02 4.18
C GLY A 91 -10.22 -21.42 3.57
N VAL A 92 -9.11 -22.17 3.56
CA VAL A 92 -9.04 -23.50 2.94
C VAL A 92 -10.02 -24.49 3.59
N GLU A 93 -10.28 -24.40 4.89
CA GLU A 93 -11.23 -25.30 5.59
C GLU A 93 -12.64 -25.25 5.01
N SER A 94 -13.05 -24.12 4.48
CA SER A 94 -14.39 -23.90 3.92
C SER A 94 -14.37 -23.66 2.39
N ALA A 95 -13.24 -23.91 1.73
CA ALA A 95 -13.09 -23.68 0.30
C ALA A 95 -13.81 -24.75 -0.55
N PRO A 96 -14.32 -24.37 -1.73
CA PRO A 96 -14.92 -25.32 -2.67
C PRO A 96 -13.99 -26.49 -3.06
N ASN A 97 -12.67 -26.23 -3.20
CA ASN A 97 -11.64 -27.20 -3.58
C ASN A 97 -10.69 -27.53 -2.42
N ARG A 98 -11.24 -27.78 -1.24
CA ARG A 98 -10.49 -27.99 0.01
C ARG A 98 -9.32 -28.97 -0.14
N GLU A 99 -9.55 -30.18 -0.66
CA GLU A 99 -8.51 -31.20 -0.78
C GLU A 99 -7.30 -30.75 -1.61
N TYR A 100 -7.54 -30.03 -2.68
CA TYR A 100 -6.50 -29.48 -3.53
C TYR A 100 -5.65 -28.44 -2.77
N TYR A 101 -6.31 -27.54 -2.06
CA TYR A 101 -5.62 -26.47 -1.34
C TYR A 101 -4.92 -26.98 -0.07
N GLU A 102 -5.42 -28.01 0.61
CA GLU A 102 -4.72 -28.63 1.74
C GLU A 102 -3.33 -29.13 1.33
N LYS A 103 -3.21 -29.83 0.19
CA LYS A 103 -1.91 -30.29 -0.35
C LYS A 103 -0.96 -29.12 -0.64
N ARG A 104 -1.51 -28.00 -1.10
CA ARG A 104 -0.72 -26.79 -1.34
C ARG A 104 -0.25 -26.14 -0.04
N LEU A 105 -1.08 -26.13 0.99
CA LEU A 105 -0.71 -25.64 2.31
C LEU A 105 0.43 -26.42 2.94
N GLU A 106 0.53 -27.74 2.73
CA GLU A 106 1.60 -28.58 3.27
C GLU A 106 2.99 -28.11 2.86
N GLN A 107 3.12 -27.48 1.69
CA GLN A 107 4.37 -26.94 1.16
C GLN A 107 4.72 -25.55 1.74
N MET A 108 3.81 -24.93 2.48
CA MET A 108 4.01 -23.58 3.02
C MET A 108 4.61 -23.59 4.44
N PRO A 109 5.31 -22.53 4.86
CA PRO A 109 5.74 -22.36 6.23
C PRO A 109 4.56 -22.39 7.22
N LYS A 110 4.76 -22.96 8.41
CA LYS A 110 3.69 -23.16 9.40
C LYS A 110 2.82 -21.90 9.66
N HIS A 111 3.45 -20.75 9.86
CA HIS A 111 2.72 -19.51 10.14
C HIS A 111 1.84 -19.06 8.95
N THR A 112 2.25 -19.35 7.72
CA THR A 112 1.48 -19.03 6.52
C THR A 112 0.31 -20.00 6.37
N ARG A 113 0.53 -21.29 6.68
CA ARG A 113 -0.54 -22.31 6.67
C ARG A 113 -1.73 -21.93 7.52
N GLU A 114 -1.48 -21.49 8.76
CA GLU A 114 -2.56 -21.10 9.68
C GLU A 114 -3.38 -19.93 9.13
N MET A 115 -2.71 -18.94 8.56
CA MET A 115 -3.40 -17.80 7.95
C MET A 115 -4.30 -18.23 6.79
N PHE A 116 -3.79 -19.06 5.88
CA PHE A 116 -4.57 -19.55 4.74
C PHE A 116 -5.65 -20.55 5.14
N ARG A 117 -5.45 -21.33 6.21
CA ARG A 117 -6.42 -22.32 6.69
C ARG A 117 -7.74 -21.66 7.07
N HIS A 118 -7.69 -20.58 7.81
CA HIS A 118 -8.87 -19.88 8.32
C HIS A 118 -9.32 -18.69 7.45
N GLY A 119 -8.47 -18.23 6.55
CA GLY A 119 -8.69 -17.03 5.74
C GLY A 119 -8.68 -15.72 6.53
N GLU A 120 -8.59 -14.62 5.82
CA GLU A 120 -8.62 -13.28 6.43
C GLU A 120 -10.04 -12.74 6.63
N ARG A 121 -11.03 -13.32 5.97
CA ARG A 121 -12.44 -12.90 6.02
C ARG A 121 -12.65 -11.42 5.71
N ILE A 122 -11.83 -10.88 4.82
CA ILE A 122 -11.98 -9.52 4.28
C ILE A 122 -13.25 -9.45 3.43
N TYR A 123 -13.56 -10.54 2.73
CA TYR A 123 -14.81 -10.72 1.97
C TYR A 123 -15.69 -11.76 2.66
N THR A 124 -17.00 -11.59 2.53
CA THR A 124 -18.00 -12.46 3.16
C THR A 124 -17.99 -13.88 2.61
N ASP A 125 -17.65 -14.02 1.32
CA ASP A 125 -17.69 -15.29 0.59
C ASP A 125 -16.63 -15.35 -0.51
N PHE A 126 -16.44 -16.55 -1.04
CA PHE A 126 -15.45 -16.87 -2.06
C PHE A 126 -15.71 -16.14 -3.39
N GLU A 127 -16.97 -16.12 -3.85
CA GLU A 127 -17.33 -15.52 -5.14
C GLU A 127 -17.11 -14.00 -5.15
N THR A 128 -17.50 -13.33 -4.08
CA THR A 128 -17.26 -11.90 -3.90
C THR A 128 -15.75 -11.59 -3.88
N ALA A 129 -14.95 -12.41 -3.22
CA ALA A 129 -13.50 -12.27 -3.21
C ALA A 129 -12.89 -12.48 -4.59
N LYS A 130 -13.32 -13.54 -5.30
CA LYS A 130 -12.87 -13.88 -6.65
C LYS A 130 -13.18 -12.76 -7.65
N GLU A 131 -14.40 -12.28 -7.66
CA GLU A 131 -14.81 -11.16 -8.51
C GLU A 131 -14.02 -9.90 -8.21
N SER A 132 -13.81 -9.59 -6.94
CA SER A 132 -12.99 -8.46 -6.53
C SER A 132 -11.54 -8.56 -7.02
N ILE A 133 -10.93 -9.76 -7.02
CA ILE A 133 -9.57 -9.97 -7.53
C ILE A 133 -9.54 -9.75 -9.04
N LYS A 134 -10.50 -10.32 -9.80
CA LYS A 134 -10.58 -10.20 -11.26
C LYS A 134 -10.74 -8.75 -11.73
N ASN A 135 -11.37 -7.91 -10.92
CA ASN A 135 -11.59 -6.49 -11.21
C ASN A 135 -10.44 -5.57 -10.78
N ARG A 136 -9.28 -6.12 -10.34
CA ARG A 136 -8.13 -5.28 -9.99
C ARG A 136 -7.51 -4.65 -11.23
N PRO A 137 -7.09 -3.38 -11.14
CA PRO A 137 -6.39 -2.73 -12.24
C PRO A 137 -5.05 -3.41 -12.53
N ILE A 138 -4.72 -3.57 -13.81
CA ILE A 138 -3.44 -4.11 -14.27
C ILE A 138 -2.58 -2.93 -14.75
N TYR A 139 -1.34 -2.88 -14.24
CA TYR A 139 -0.31 -1.90 -14.60
C TYR A 139 1.00 -2.66 -14.79
N ASP A 140 1.10 -3.37 -15.89
CA ASP A 140 2.20 -4.31 -16.15
C ASP A 140 3.52 -3.62 -16.52
N GLU A 141 3.85 -2.56 -15.79
CA GLU A 141 5.04 -1.75 -15.94
C GLU A 141 6.00 -1.96 -14.78
N GLY A 142 7.29 -1.86 -15.06
CA GLY A 142 8.37 -1.94 -14.09
C GLY A 142 8.65 -3.36 -13.59
N GLN A 143 9.92 -3.73 -13.59
CA GLN A 143 10.41 -4.99 -13.02
C GLN A 143 10.47 -4.90 -11.49
N TYR A 144 10.69 -3.70 -10.95
CA TYR A 144 10.88 -3.43 -9.54
C TYR A 144 9.95 -2.33 -9.04
N VAL A 145 9.50 -2.48 -7.78
CA VAL A 145 8.95 -1.39 -6.98
C VAL A 145 9.99 -0.99 -5.94
N ILE A 146 10.22 0.31 -5.80
CA ILE A 146 11.26 0.88 -4.94
C ILE A 146 10.58 1.81 -3.94
N PHE A 147 10.95 1.67 -2.66
CA PHE A 147 10.50 2.55 -1.58
C PHE A 147 11.71 3.28 -1.01
N LYS A 148 11.67 4.61 -1.02
CA LYS A 148 12.72 5.45 -0.42
C LYS A 148 12.13 6.68 0.26
N GLY A 149 12.89 7.31 1.15
CA GLY A 149 12.47 8.58 1.76
C GLY A 149 12.24 9.64 0.68
N LEU A 150 11.20 10.46 0.84
CA LEU A 150 10.93 11.56 -0.10
C LEU A 150 12.13 12.51 -0.19
N GLU A 151 12.85 12.70 0.91
CA GLU A 151 14.07 13.51 0.97
C GLU A 151 15.23 12.97 0.12
N ASN A 152 15.18 11.66 -0.19
CA ASN A 152 16.19 10.96 -1.00
C ASN A 152 15.78 10.84 -2.48
N LEU A 153 14.73 11.54 -2.89
CA LEU A 153 14.32 11.57 -4.31
C LEU A 153 15.39 12.32 -5.13
N GLU A 154 15.85 11.67 -6.18
CA GLU A 154 16.87 12.20 -7.07
C GLU A 154 16.27 13.01 -8.20
N ASP A 155 17.08 13.88 -8.80
CA ASP A 155 16.64 14.70 -9.94
C ASP A 155 16.23 13.81 -11.12
N GLY A 156 15.05 14.07 -11.66
CA GLY A 156 14.50 13.32 -12.79
C GLY A 156 13.68 12.09 -12.39
N GLU A 157 13.67 11.67 -11.13
CA GLU A 157 12.79 10.61 -10.67
C GLU A 157 11.36 11.13 -10.50
N ILE A 158 10.40 10.39 -11.05
CA ILE A 158 8.97 10.69 -10.93
C ILE A 158 8.30 9.53 -10.18
N PRO A 159 7.92 9.73 -8.90
CA PRO A 159 7.22 8.71 -8.15
C PRO A 159 5.82 8.41 -8.69
N GLU A 160 5.36 7.19 -8.48
CA GLU A 160 3.94 6.84 -8.62
C GLU A 160 3.11 7.47 -7.51
N SER A 161 3.65 7.46 -6.29
CA SER A 161 2.95 7.97 -5.12
C SER A 161 3.87 8.42 -4.00
N VAL A 162 3.31 9.25 -3.11
CA VAL A 162 3.87 9.56 -1.80
C VAL A 162 3.04 8.84 -0.73
N ILE A 163 3.71 8.16 0.16
CA ILE A 163 3.10 7.36 1.22
C ILE A 163 3.33 8.08 2.56
N PHE A 164 2.26 8.60 3.12
CA PHE A 164 2.23 9.19 4.45
C PHE A 164 1.87 8.13 5.49
N THR A 165 2.62 8.09 6.59
CA THR A 165 2.29 7.28 7.78
C THR A 165 1.75 8.21 8.83
N VAL A 166 0.45 8.11 9.11
CA VAL A 166 -0.32 9.13 9.80
C VAL A 166 -1.03 8.62 11.04
N ASN A 167 -0.98 9.40 12.10
CA ASN A 167 -1.88 9.28 13.24
C ASN A 167 -3.23 9.98 12.93
N PRO A 168 -4.24 9.90 13.79
CA PRO A 168 -5.55 10.52 13.53
C PRO A 168 -5.50 12.04 13.32
N ILE A 169 -4.60 12.74 13.98
CA ILE A 169 -4.47 14.21 13.88
C ILE A 169 -3.85 14.59 12.54
N GLU A 170 -2.76 13.94 12.18
CA GLU A 170 -2.08 14.13 10.89
C GLU A 170 -3.01 13.77 9.72
N LEU A 171 -3.77 12.68 9.86
CA LEU A 171 -4.78 12.28 8.88
C LEU A 171 -5.88 13.33 8.74
N THR A 172 -6.39 13.87 9.86
CA THR A 172 -7.41 14.94 9.84
C THR A 172 -6.93 16.15 9.06
N ALA A 173 -5.70 16.61 9.31
CA ALA A 173 -5.12 17.73 8.60
C ALA A 173 -4.98 17.48 7.10
N LEU A 174 -4.46 16.31 6.71
CA LEU A 174 -4.34 15.91 5.30
C LEU A 174 -5.70 15.81 4.61
N ILE A 175 -6.73 15.30 5.29
CA ILE A 175 -8.11 15.28 4.77
C ILE A 175 -8.60 16.72 4.51
N GLN A 176 -8.39 17.63 5.44
CA GLN A 176 -8.83 19.01 5.28
C GLN A 176 -8.14 19.70 4.10
N ILE A 177 -6.82 19.56 3.97
CA ILE A 177 -6.07 20.12 2.83
C ILE A 177 -6.58 19.50 1.52
N ASN A 178 -6.72 18.17 1.47
CA ASN A 178 -7.20 17.47 0.28
C ASN A 178 -8.62 17.89 -0.11
N SER A 179 -9.47 18.23 0.84
CA SER A 179 -10.86 18.58 0.59
C SER A 179 -11.05 20.10 0.31
N SER A 180 -10.09 20.95 0.69
CA SER A 180 -10.22 22.41 0.67
C SER A 180 -10.48 23.03 -0.71
N PHE A 181 -10.08 22.37 -1.79
CA PHE A 181 -10.25 22.83 -3.17
C PHE A 181 -11.32 22.07 -3.95
N ARG A 182 -12.13 21.26 -3.28
CA ARG A 182 -13.12 20.36 -3.90
C ARG A 182 -14.54 20.75 -3.51
N LEU A 183 -15.49 20.44 -4.41
CA LEU A 183 -16.90 20.81 -4.24
C LEU A 183 -17.84 19.62 -3.98
N LYS A 184 -17.30 18.40 -3.87
CA LYS A 184 -18.06 17.16 -3.68
C LYS A 184 -17.57 16.40 -2.46
N ASP A 185 -18.42 15.51 -1.96
CA ASP A 185 -18.25 14.84 -0.68
C ASP A 185 -17.44 13.58 -0.84
N SER A 186 -16.70 13.00 -1.08
CA SER A 186 -15.98 11.72 -1.15
C SER A 186 -14.65 11.85 -1.87
N TYR A 187 -13.65 12.26 -1.12
CA TYR A 187 -12.33 12.58 -1.67
C TYR A 187 -11.22 11.65 -1.20
N ILE A 188 -11.55 10.63 -0.44
CA ILE A 188 -10.63 9.59 0.00
C ILE A 188 -11.19 8.24 -0.44
N LEU A 189 -10.35 7.44 -1.04
CA LEU A 189 -10.66 6.06 -1.38
C LEU A 189 -10.23 5.15 -0.23
N THR A 190 -11.17 4.35 0.28
CA THR A 190 -10.88 3.31 1.28
C THR A 190 -11.30 1.96 0.70
N PRO A 191 -10.48 1.36 -0.16
CA PRO A 191 -10.86 0.14 -0.85
C PRO A 191 -10.85 -1.05 0.09
N GLN A 192 -11.80 -1.98 -0.09
CA GLN A 192 -11.71 -3.31 0.50
C GLN A 192 -10.57 -4.07 -0.20
N ALA A 193 -9.39 -4.04 0.38
CA ALA A 193 -8.18 -4.49 -0.28
C ALA A 193 -7.05 -4.81 0.70
N SER A 194 -6.13 -5.66 0.28
CA SER A 194 -4.86 -5.86 0.98
C SER A 194 -4.00 -4.59 0.97
N ALA A 195 -3.14 -4.44 1.95
CA ALA A 195 -2.27 -3.27 2.11
C ALA A 195 -1.45 -2.93 0.86
N CYS A 196 -0.88 -3.95 0.20
CA CYS A 196 -0.10 -3.77 -1.04
C CYS A 196 -0.97 -3.24 -2.20
N GLN A 197 -2.25 -3.63 -2.26
CA GLN A 197 -3.18 -3.12 -3.26
C GLN A 197 -3.54 -1.65 -3.01
N ALA A 198 -3.70 -1.27 -1.74
CA ALA A 198 -4.00 0.11 -1.38
C ALA A 198 -2.88 1.08 -1.79
N ILE A 199 -1.60 0.72 -1.52
CA ILE A 199 -0.45 1.56 -1.88
C ILE A 199 -0.02 1.42 -3.35
N GLY A 200 -0.45 0.37 -4.04
CA GLY A 200 -0.12 0.04 -5.42
C GLY A 200 -1.29 0.32 -6.36
N CYS A 201 -1.94 -0.72 -6.89
CA CYS A 201 -2.86 -0.62 -8.02
C CYS A 201 -4.01 0.38 -7.82
N PHE A 202 -4.54 0.56 -6.61
CA PHE A 202 -5.57 1.58 -6.38
C PHE A 202 -4.99 2.99 -6.45
N THR A 203 -3.80 3.22 -5.92
CA THR A 203 -3.15 4.53 -6.02
C THR A 203 -2.69 4.82 -7.44
N PHE A 204 -2.22 3.81 -8.19
CA PHE A 204 -1.87 3.95 -9.61
C PHE A 204 -3.09 4.32 -10.45
N LYS A 205 -4.24 3.71 -10.20
CA LYS A 205 -5.51 4.07 -10.85
C LYS A 205 -5.87 5.54 -10.62
N GLU A 206 -5.60 6.06 -9.45
CA GLU A 206 -5.86 7.48 -9.15
C GLU A 206 -4.88 8.42 -9.87
N ASN A 207 -3.67 7.97 -10.26
CA ASN A 207 -2.78 8.76 -11.12
C ASN A 207 -3.38 9.04 -12.51
N GLU A 208 -4.21 8.14 -13.03
CA GLU A 208 -4.90 8.32 -14.32
C GLU A 208 -6.14 9.21 -14.20
N SER A 209 -6.65 9.39 -12.99
CA SER A 209 -7.87 10.17 -12.75
C SER A 209 -7.65 11.67 -12.99
N ASN A 210 -8.65 12.34 -13.58
CA ASN A 210 -8.69 13.80 -13.64
C ASN A 210 -8.95 14.47 -12.28
N ASN A 211 -9.45 13.69 -11.33
CA ASN A 211 -9.70 14.13 -9.96
C ASN A 211 -9.14 13.09 -8.96
N PRO A 212 -7.81 12.96 -8.86
CA PRO A 212 -7.16 11.93 -8.09
C PRO A 212 -7.50 12.01 -6.61
N LYS A 213 -7.66 10.86 -5.97
CA LYS A 213 -7.96 10.72 -4.55
C LYS A 213 -6.80 10.04 -3.85
N PRO A 214 -6.47 10.41 -2.61
CA PRO A 214 -5.58 9.59 -1.80
C PRO A 214 -6.28 8.29 -1.39
N VAL A 215 -5.50 7.24 -1.20
CA VAL A 215 -5.96 5.90 -0.82
C VAL A 215 -5.55 5.62 0.62
N LEU A 216 -6.53 5.38 1.48
CA LEU A 216 -6.32 5.06 2.89
C LEU A 216 -6.20 3.55 3.09
N GLY A 217 -5.16 3.12 3.80
CA GLY A 217 -4.89 1.74 4.20
C GLY A 217 -3.87 1.67 5.35
N PRO A 218 -3.36 0.49 5.69
CA PRO A 218 -3.94 -0.81 5.39
C PRO A 218 -5.20 -1.07 6.23
N ILE A 219 -6.19 -1.70 5.63
CA ILE A 219 -7.39 -2.16 6.34
C ILE A 219 -7.33 -3.66 6.66
N ASP A 220 -6.43 -4.41 6.03
CA ASP A 220 -6.18 -5.83 6.29
C ASP A 220 -5.26 -6.05 7.50
N PHE A 221 -5.60 -7.00 8.35
CA PHE A 221 -4.80 -7.32 9.53
C PHE A 221 -3.48 -8.05 9.20
N ALA A 222 -3.42 -8.77 8.08
CA ALA A 222 -2.17 -9.41 7.65
C ALA A 222 -1.09 -8.37 7.32
N GLY A 223 -1.42 -7.34 6.54
CA GLY A 223 -0.52 -6.22 6.25
C GLY A 223 -0.11 -5.48 7.52
N ARG A 224 -1.07 -5.14 8.38
CA ARG A 224 -0.80 -4.48 9.66
C ARG A 224 0.13 -5.30 10.56
N SER A 225 -0.07 -6.63 10.61
CA SER A 225 0.78 -7.53 11.42
C SER A 225 2.25 -7.50 11.00
N LYS A 226 2.54 -7.25 9.71
CA LYS A 226 3.91 -7.13 9.19
C LYS A 226 4.53 -5.77 9.47
N MET A 227 3.71 -4.75 9.63
CA MET A 227 4.16 -3.38 9.91
C MET A 227 4.38 -3.11 11.40
N ARG A 228 3.63 -3.75 12.29
CA ARG A 228 3.57 -3.44 13.74
C ARG A 228 4.90 -3.46 14.47
N HIS A 229 5.92 -4.13 13.95
CA HIS A 229 7.27 -4.15 14.52
C HIS A 229 8.03 -2.83 14.34
N PHE A 230 7.54 -1.96 13.45
CA PHE A 230 8.16 -0.69 13.08
C PHE A 230 7.21 0.49 13.25
N ILE A 231 5.92 0.26 13.02
CA ILE A 231 4.87 1.29 13.01
C ILE A 231 3.84 0.93 14.08
N PRO A 232 3.55 1.82 15.04
CA PRO A 232 2.51 1.61 16.04
C PRO A 232 1.13 1.37 15.42
N ASN A 233 0.25 0.65 16.16
CA ASN A 233 -1.05 0.26 15.64
C ASN A 233 -2.05 1.41 15.47
N ASP A 234 -1.81 2.56 16.07
CA ASP A 234 -2.58 3.79 15.95
C ASP A 234 -2.23 4.63 14.73
N TYR A 235 -1.31 4.15 13.87
CA TYR A 235 -0.98 4.76 12.59
C TYR A 235 -1.66 4.04 11.43
N LEU A 236 -2.03 4.82 10.42
CA LEU A 236 -2.50 4.36 9.12
C LEU A 236 -1.55 4.82 8.03
N ILE A 237 -1.77 4.34 6.82
CA ILE A 237 -1.07 4.79 5.61
C ILE A 237 -2.07 5.55 4.73
N LEU A 238 -1.69 6.73 4.30
CA LEU A 238 -2.38 7.47 3.25
C LEU A 238 -1.45 7.52 2.04
N SER A 239 -1.74 6.73 1.03
CA SER A 239 -1.02 6.73 -0.24
C SER A 239 -1.62 7.76 -1.17
N MET A 240 -0.80 8.66 -1.66
CA MET A 240 -1.24 9.83 -2.43
C MET A 240 -0.59 9.81 -3.81
N PRO A 241 -1.38 9.85 -4.91
CA PRO A 241 -0.84 10.03 -6.26
C PRO A 241 0.13 11.20 -6.34
N TRP A 242 1.23 11.05 -7.07
CA TRP A 242 2.29 12.05 -7.13
C TRP A 242 1.78 13.46 -7.52
N LYS A 243 0.96 13.54 -8.58
CA LYS A 243 0.39 14.83 -9.01
C LYS A 243 -0.51 15.49 -7.97
N LEU A 244 -1.23 14.68 -7.18
CA LEU A 244 -2.05 15.22 -6.09
C LEU A 244 -1.16 15.73 -4.95
N PHE A 245 -0.11 14.98 -4.60
CA PHE A 245 0.84 15.40 -3.58
C PHE A 245 1.45 16.77 -3.91
N LEU A 246 1.93 16.98 -5.14
CA LEU A 246 2.49 18.27 -5.55
C LEU A 246 1.48 19.40 -5.39
N LYS A 247 0.22 19.17 -5.75
CA LYS A 247 -0.85 20.16 -5.55
C LYS A 247 -1.10 20.44 -4.08
N LEU A 248 -1.08 19.44 -3.22
CA LEU A 248 -1.30 19.66 -1.77
C LEU A 248 -0.11 20.37 -1.12
N GLU A 249 1.12 20.11 -1.57
CA GLU A 249 2.29 20.86 -1.12
C GLU A 249 2.15 22.34 -1.43
N GLU A 250 1.73 22.70 -2.64
CA GLU A 250 1.44 24.10 -3.02
C GLU A 250 0.35 24.72 -2.15
N LEU A 251 -0.75 23.99 -1.93
CA LEU A 251 -1.88 24.48 -1.13
C LEU A 251 -1.55 24.57 0.37
N SER A 252 -0.55 23.88 0.86
CA SER A 252 -0.19 23.81 2.27
C SER A 252 0.15 25.18 2.86
N GLU A 253 0.70 26.09 2.06
CA GLU A 253 1.06 27.44 2.46
C GLU A 253 -0.15 28.33 2.83
N ASN A 254 -1.34 28.01 2.31
CA ASN A 254 -2.59 28.71 2.58
C ASN A 254 -3.67 27.78 3.16
N SER A 255 -3.27 26.77 3.89
CA SER A 255 -4.16 25.73 4.42
C SER A 255 -4.42 25.88 5.93
N VAL A 256 -5.19 24.93 6.45
CA VAL A 256 -5.43 24.77 7.90
C VAL A 256 -4.13 24.76 8.71
N LEU A 257 -3.02 24.29 8.14
CA LEU A 257 -1.72 24.21 8.81
C LEU A 257 -1.14 25.57 9.20
N GLN A 258 -1.60 26.65 8.59
CA GLN A 258 -1.15 28.03 8.88
C GLN A 258 -2.01 28.74 9.92
N THR A 259 -3.10 28.12 10.37
CA THR A 259 -4.04 28.76 11.30
C THR A 259 -3.54 28.74 12.75
N ASP A 260 -3.96 29.75 13.53
CA ASP A 260 -3.70 29.76 14.97
C ASP A 260 -4.36 28.58 15.71
N LEU A 261 -5.48 28.09 15.19
CA LEU A 261 -6.15 26.92 15.73
C LEU A 261 -5.24 25.69 15.64
N TRP A 262 -4.66 25.43 14.47
CA TRP A 262 -3.70 24.34 14.26
C TRP A 262 -2.47 24.48 15.18
N LYS A 263 -1.87 25.68 15.22
CA LYS A 263 -0.69 25.96 16.06
C LYS A 263 -0.96 25.76 17.55
N LYS A 264 -2.18 26.03 18.03
CA LYS A 264 -2.59 25.76 19.41
C LYS A 264 -2.85 24.28 19.66
N PHE A 265 -3.37 23.57 18.67
CA PHE A 265 -3.69 22.16 18.77
C PHE A 265 -2.44 21.27 18.81
N LYS A 266 -1.34 21.68 18.19
CA LYS A 266 -0.03 21.00 18.21
C LYS A 266 0.69 21.06 19.58
N LYS A 267 0.38 22.08 20.40
CA LYS A 267 0.98 22.27 21.74
C LYS A 267 0.32 21.41 22.80
#